data_72cc16e111d0b2855e9dc65c9cafda0e
#
_entry.id   72cc16e111d0b2855e9dc65c9cafda0e
#
_cell.length_a   1.000
_cell.length_b   1.000
_cell.length_c   1.000
_cell.angle_alpha   90.00
_cell.angle_beta   90.00
_cell.angle_gamma   90.00
#
_symmetry.space_group_name_H-M   'P 1'
#
loop_
_entity.id
_entity.type
_entity.pdbx_description
1 polymer ?
#
loop_
_entity_poly.entity_id
_entity_poly.type
_entity_poly.pdbx_seq_one_letter_code
_entity_poly.pdbx_strand_id
1 'polypeptide(L)'
;GIHTPNGTIFETGDFKFDLTPIGPMADIHKMAKIGAEGVTLLLSDSTNALSEGYSKSESSVDGTLNDIISRHHGRVIIATFASNIFRIKHIVETCKQYGRKIIVFGRSMENAIELASNNGLIEDKSIFIDAYQAKSLKRNEVCILCTGTQGEPLAALSRIANGCLLYTSDAADEDRSV
;
A
#
# COMPACT_ATOMS: atom_id res chain seq x y z
N GLY A 1 -10.80 -18.57 14.20
CA GLY A 1 -11.20 -19.94 14.49
C GLY A 1 -12.71 -20.08 14.58
N ILE A 2 -13.23 -21.21 14.14
CA ILE A 2 -14.65 -21.59 14.20
C ILE A 2 -14.72 -22.85 15.06
N HIS A 3 -15.42 -22.76 16.19
CA HIS A 3 -15.62 -23.88 17.09
C HIS A 3 -16.95 -24.58 16.75
N THR A 4 -16.88 -25.87 16.52
CA THR A 4 -18.05 -26.71 16.20
C THR A 4 -18.15 -27.90 17.17
N PRO A 5 -19.29 -28.59 17.27
CA PRO A 5 -19.40 -29.81 18.08
C PRO A 5 -18.43 -30.93 17.66
N ASN A 6 -17.95 -30.90 16.41
CA ASN A 6 -17.06 -31.91 15.83
C ASN A 6 -15.57 -31.47 15.84
N GLY A 7 -15.26 -30.32 16.39
CA GLY A 7 -13.88 -29.81 16.48
C GLY A 7 -13.73 -28.36 16.04
N THR A 8 -12.50 -27.89 16.09
CA THR A 8 -12.13 -26.50 15.75
C THR A 8 -11.53 -26.42 14.36
N ILE A 9 -12.06 -25.52 13.54
CA ILE A 9 -11.49 -25.13 12.25
C ILE A 9 -10.76 -23.80 12.46
N PHE A 10 -9.51 -23.74 12.02
CA PHE A 10 -8.75 -22.49 12.02
C PHE A 10 -8.39 -22.11 10.59
N GLU A 11 -8.79 -20.91 10.17
CA GLU A 11 -8.42 -20.30 8.89
C GLU A 11 -7.52 -19.11 9.16
N THR A 12 -6.37 -19.06 8.47
CA THR A 12 -5.41 -17.98 8.64
C THR A 12 -5.78 -16.72 7.86
N GLY A 13 -6.50 -16.85 6.74
CA GLY A 13 -6.51 -15.84 5.71
C GLY A 13 -5.09 -15.64 5.17
N ASP A 14 -4.86 -14.59 4.39
CA ASP A 14 -3.51 -14.16 4.02
C ASP A 14 -2.80 -13.65 5.27
N PHE A 15 -1.59 -14.13 5.53
CA PHE A 15 -0.90 -13.76 6.76
C PHE A 15 0.61 -13.56 6.56
N LYS A 16 1.18 -12.78 7.45
CA LYS A 16 2.61 -12.58 7.59
C LYS A 16 2.94 -12.41 9.07
N PHE A 17 3.88 -13.20 9.57
CA PHE A 17 4.44 -12.99 10.89
C PHE A 17 5.51 -11.90 10.82
N ASP A 18 5.08 -10.67 11.01
CA ASP A 18 5.94 -9.51 11.06
C ASP A 18 6.06 -9.02 12.50
N LEU A 19 7.27 -9.03 13.04
CA LEU A 19 7.54 -8.62 14.42
C LEU A 19 7.70 -7.10 14.57
N THR A 20 7.81 -6.39 13.45
CA THR A 20 7.92 -4.93 13.40
C THR A 20 7.00 -4.35 12.31
N PRO A 21 5.68 -4.64 12.36
CA PRO A 21 4.75 -4.17 11.34
C PRO A 21 4.49 -2.67 11.49
N ILE A 22 4.04 -2.02 10.42
CA ILE A 22 3.52 -0.63 10.46
C ILE A 22 2.15 -0.57 11.15
N GLY A 23 1.39 -1.67 11.05
CA GLY A 23 0.07 -1.84 11.66
C GLY A 23 0.10 -2.65 12.95
N PRO A 24 -1.07 -3.10 13.44
CA PRO A 24 -1.16 -3.99 14.58
C PRO A 24 -0.40 -5.29 14.35
N MET A 25 0.28 -5.78 15.38
CA MET A 25 0.90 -7.11 15.35
C MET A 25 -0.17 -8.22 15.31
N ALA A 26 0.17 -9.33 14.68
CA ALA A 26 -0.64 -10.53 14.78
C ALA A 26 -0.74 -10.99 16.25
N ASP A 27 -1.94 -11.38 16.68
CA ASP A 27 -2.17 -11.87 18.05
C ASP A 27 -1.67 -13.32 18.18
N ILE A 28 -0.36 -13.46 18.29
CA ILE A 28 0.33 -14.76 18.40
C ILE A 28 -0.13 -15.50 19.69
N HIS A 29 -0.42 -14.77 20.77
CA HIS A 29 -0.90 -15.38 22.00
C HIS A 29 -2.27 -16.05 21.81
N LYS A 30 -3.17 -15.40 21.10
CA LYS A 30 -4.49 -15.97 20.77
C LYS A 30 -4.35 -17.17 19.85
N MET A 31 -3.45 -17.11 18.88
CA MET A 31 -3.15 -18.25 17.99
C MET A 31 -2.60 -19.45 18.78
N ALA A 32 -1.63 -19.21 19.68
CA ALA A 32 -1.05 -20.23 20.52
C ALA A 32 -2.11 -20.88 21.44
N LYS A 33 -3.02 -20.07 22.02
CA LYS A 33 -4.11 -20.57 22.84
C LYS A 33 -5.04 -21.48 22.03
N ILE A 34 -5.48 -21.06 20.85
CA ILE A 34 -6.32 -21.89 19.95
C ILE A 34 -5.60 -23.19 19.57
N GLY A 35 -4.29 -23.12 19.27
CA GLY A 35 -3.49 -24.30 18.98
C GLY A 35 -3.40 -25.28 20.17
N ALA A 36 -3.25 -24.76 21.39
CA ALA A 36 -3.21 -25.58 22.60
C ALA A 36 -4.56 -26.24 22.92
N GLU A 37 -5.67 -25.62 22.60
CA GLU A 37 -7.02 -26.17 22.72
C GLU A 37 -7.29 -27.29 21.69
N GLY A 38 -6.50 -27.35 20.64
CA GLY A 38 -6.57 -28.33 19.54
C GLY A 38 -7.33 -27.82 18.33
N VAL A 39 -6.70 -27.98 17.17
CA VAL A 39 -7.25 -27.63 15.85
C VAL A 39 -7.45 -28.89 15.02
N THR A 40 -8.71 -29.16 14.66
CA THR A 40 -9.08 -30.33 13.86
C THR A 40 -8.77 -30.12 12.39
N LEU A 41 -8.98 -28.91 11.88
CA LEU A 41 -8.71 -28.54 10.49
C LEU A 41 -8.04 -27.16 10.43
N LEU A 42 -6.86 -27.11 9.80
CA LEU A 42 -6.14 -25.87 9.51
C LEU A 42 -6.28 -25.56 8.01
N LEU A 43 -6.85 -24.41 7.68
CA LEU A 43 -6.87 -23.83 6.35
C LEU A 43 -5.85 -22.68 6.34
N SER A 44 -4.70 -22.90 5.72
CA SER A 44 -3.58 -21.95 5.76
C SER A 44 -3.28 -21.39 4.39
N ASP A 45 -3.01 -20.07 4.32
CA ASP A 45 -2.36 -19.47 3.17
C ASP A 45 -1.01 -20.17 2.92
N SER A 46 -0.73 -20.41 1.65
CA SER A 46 0.49 -21.08 1.20
C SER A 46 1.15 -20.37 0.01
N THR A 47 0.81 -19.12 -0.23
CA THR A 47 1.22 -18.34 -1.44
C THR A 47 2.73 -18.39 -1.67
N ASN A 48 3.55 -18.25 -0.64
CA ASN A 48 5.01 -18.28 -0.73
C ASN A 48 5.65 -19.50 -0.04
N ALA A 49 4.90 -20.58 0.15
CA ALA A 49 5.38 -21.74 0.90
C ALA A 49 6.60 -22.44 0.30
N LEU A 50 6.81 -22.31 -1.03
CA LEU A 50 7.98 -22.89 -1.73
C LEU A 50 9.13 -21.89 -1.90
N SER A 51 8.97 -20.64 -1.46
CA SER A 51 10.02 -19.62 -1.56
C SER A 51 10.97 -19.74 -0.38
N GLU A 52 12.26 -19.86 -0.65
CA GLU A 52 13.27 -19.88 0.41
C GLU A 52 13.43 -18.51 1.08
N GLY A 53 13.73 -18.53 2.38
CA GLY A 53 14.03 -17.34 3.18
C GLY A 53 12.81 -16.77 3.90
N TYR A 54 12.89 -15.48 4.21
CA TYR A 54 11.88 -14.77 5.00
C TYR A 54 11.43 -13.50 4.28
N SER A 55 10.14 -13.19 4.37
CA SER A 55 9.62 -11.89 3.94
C SER A 55 10.19 -10.78 4.82
N LYS A 56 10.70 -9.72 4.19
CA LYS A 56 11.19 -8.55 4.93
C LYS A 56 10.05 -7.90 5.70
N SER A 57 10.36 -7.32 6.87
CA SER A 57 9.37 -6.55 7.63
C SER A 57 8.87 -5.34 6.85
N GLU A 58 7.62 -4.96 7.08
CA GLU A 58 7.04 -3.72 6.53
C GLU A 58 7.84 -2.49 6.96
N SER A 59 8.37 -2.46 8.19
CA SER A 59 9.20 -1.35 8.66
C SER A 59 10.51 -1.19 7.86
N SER A 60 11.02 -2.23 7.21
CA SER A 60 12.18 -2.12 6.33
C SER A 60 11.91 -1.32 5.05
N VAL A 61 10.64 -1.20 4.66
CA VAL A 61 10.21 -0.40 3.50
C VAL A 61 10.17 1.08 3.85
N ASP A 62 9.96 1.42 5.13
CA ASP A 62 9.82 2.79 5.61
C ASP A 62 11.06 3.63 5.35
N GLY A 63 12.23 3.11 5.69
CA GLY A 63 13.49 3.80 5.46
C GLY A 63 13.69 4.12 3.98
N THR A 64 13.42 3.15 3.11
CA THR A 64 13.52 3.31 1.66
C THR A 64 12.52 4.33 1.12
N LEU A 65 11.27 4.29 1.61
CA LEU A 65 10.23 5.22 1.20
C LEU A 65 10.58 6.66 1.61
N ASN A 66 11.02 6.85 2.85
CA ASN A 66 11.46 8.14 3.36
C ASN A 66 12.64 8.68 2.53
N ASP A 67 13.64 7.85 2.24
CA ASP A 67 14.80 8.23 1.42
C ASP A 67 14.39 8.66 0.00
N ILE A 68 13.51 7.91 -0.65
CA ILE A 68 13.04 8.23 -2.00
C ILE A 68 12.26 9.56 -1.97
N ILE A 69 11.28 9.70 -1.08
CA ILE A 69 10.42 10.88 -1.04
C ILE A 69 11.20 12.14 -0.64
N SER A 70 12.17 12.02 0.27
CA SER A 70 12.96 13.17 0.73
C SER A 70 13.99 13.66 -0.28
N ARG A 71 14.63 12.74 -1.00
CA ARG A 71 15.79 13.07 -1.85
C ARG A 71 15.43 13.30 -3.31
N HIS A 72 14.29 12.78 -3.77
CA HIS A 72 13.95 12.87 -5.19
C HIS A 72 13.44 14.27 -5.55
N HIS A 73 14.07 14.88 -6.56
CA HIS A 73 13.74 16.24 -7.01
C HIS A 73 12.59 16.29 -8.04
N GLY A 74 12.17 15.15 -8.55
CA GLY A 74 11.04 15.02 -9.46
C GLY A 74 9.74 14.58 -8.79
N ARG A 75 8.74 14.27 -9.61
CA ARG A 75 7.52 13.58 -9.17
C ARG A 75 7.86 12.17 -8.75
N VAL A 76 7.22 11.70 -7.71
CA VAL A 76 7.34 10.31 -7.24
C VAL A 76 6.05 9.59 -7.59
N ILE A 77 6.16 8.42 -8.22
CA ILE A 77 5.02 7.55 -8.49
C ILE A 77 5.17 6.31 -7.61
N ILE A 78 4.16 6.06 -6.78
CA ILE A 78 4.13 4.92 -5.87
C ILE A 78 2.94 4.04 -6.24
N ALA A 79 3.24 2.81 -6.65
CA ALA A 79 2.22 1.79 -6.85
C ALA A 79 2.16 0.86 -5.64
N THR A 80 0.96 0.63 -5.12
CA THR A 80 0.74 -0.31 -4.02
C THR A 80 -0.64 -0.96 -4.12
N PHE A 81 -0.85 -2.05 -3.38
CA PHE A 81 -2.17 -2.66 -3.27
C PHE A 81 -3.11 -1.78 -2.44
N ALA A 82 -4.31 -1.57 -2.95
CA ALA A 82 -5.35 -0.79 -2.26
C ALA A 82 -5.78 -1.41 -0.92
N SER A 83 -5.62 -2.73 -0.76
CA SER A 83 -5.91 -3.44 0.48
C SER A 83 -4.89 -3.17 1.59
N ASN A 84 -3.69 -2.69 1.28
CA ASN A 84 -2.65 -2.40 2.28
C ASN A 84 -2.84 -0.98 2.85
N ILE A 85 -3.87 -0.81 3.66
CA ILE A 85 -4.26 0.48 4.24
C ILE A 85 -3.15 1.10 5.10
N PHE A 86 -2.41 0.31 5.86
CA PHE A 86 -1.32 0.82 6.71
C PHE A 86 -0.17 1.36 5.88
N ARG A 87 0.16 0.74 4.74
CA ARG A 87 1.16 1.27 3.81
C ARG A 87 0.67 2.57 3.16
N ILE A 88 -0.61 2.64 2.77
CA ILE A 88 -1.20 3.88 2.25
C ILE A 88 -1.09 4.99 3.30
N LYS A 89 -1.47 4.73 4.55
CA LYS A 89 -1.33 5.68 5.65
C LYS A 89 0.12 6.18 5.78
N HIS A 90 1.07 5.27 5.80
CA HIS A 90 2.49 5.62 5.92
C HIS A 90 2.98 6.48 4.74
N ILE A 91 2.58 6.18 3.50
CA ILE A 91 2.87 7.01 2.32
C ILE A 91 2.30 8.42 2.50
N VAL A 92 1.07 8.53 2.99
CA VAL A 92 0.40 9.81 3.24
C VAL A 92 1.16 10.63 4.28
N GLU A 93 1.53 10.03 5.41
CA GLU A 93 2.28 10.67 6.47
C GLU A 93 3.67 11.14 5.99
N THR A 94 4.36 10.28 5.23
CA THR A 94 5.66 10.64 4.66
C THR A 94 5.54 11.77 3.64
N CYS A 95 4.57 11.73 2.73
CA CYS A 95 4.34 12.83 1.79
C CYS A 95 4.03 14.13 2.52
N LYS A 96 3.23 14.09 3.59
CA LYS A 96 2.92 15.26 4.43
C LYS A 96 4.17 15.84 5.07
N GLN A 97 5.04 14.98 5.62
CA GLN A 97 6.30 15.38 6.26
C GLN A 97 7.22 16.13 5.29
N TYR A 98 7.26 15.71 4.03
CA TYR A 98 8.11 16.33 3.00
C TYR A 98 7.39 17.34 2.10
N GLY A 99 6.18 17.76 2.48
CA GLY A 99 5.43 18.81 1.78
C GLY A 99 4.93 18.42 0.39
N ARG A 100 4.77 17.12 0.11
CA ARG A 100 4.23 16.65 -1.17
C ARG A 100 2.72 16.49 -1.10
N LYS A 101 2.01 16.95 -2.11
CA LYS A 101 0.60 16.66 -2.34
C LYS A 101 0.44 15.34 -3.08
N ILE A 102 -0.67 14.65 -2.87
CA ILE A 102 -0.91 13.33 -3.44
C ILE A 102 -2.04 13.38 -4.46
N ILE A 103 -1.77 12.88 -5.66
CA ILE A 103 -2.78 12.58 -6.66
C ILE A 103 -3.06 11.08 -6.59
N VAL A 104 -4.32 10.69 -6.54
CA VAL A 104 -4.73 9.29 -6.48
C VAL A 104 -5.26 8.85 -7.83
N PHE A 105 -4.77 7.70 -8.31
CA PHE A 105 -5.29 7.06 -9.50
C PHE A 105 -5.72 5.63 -9.24
N GLY A 106 -6.95 5.32 -9.63
CA GLY A 106 -7.57 4.00 -9.54
C GLY A 106 -8.69 3.95 -8.50
N ARG A 107 -9.88 3.57 -8.97
CA ARG A 107 -11.11 3.53 -8.13
C ARG A 107 -10.92 2.74 -6.83
N SER A 108 -10.22 1.60 -6.88
CA SER A 108 -9.98 0.81 -5.66
C SER A 108 -9.08 1.55 -4.66
N MET A 109 -8.12 2.34 -5.13
CA MET A 109 -7.27 3.17 -4.29
C MET A 109 -8.06 4.33 -3.67
N GLU A 110 -8.89 5.00 -4.47
CA GLU A 110 -9.78 6.07 -4.00
C GLU A 110 -10.73 5.56 -2.91
N ASN A 111 -11.38 4.42 -3.14
CA ASN A 111 -12.27 3.79 -2.16
C ASN A 111 -11.53 3.41 -0.87
N ALA A 112 -10.30 2.88 -0.98
CA ALA A 112 -9.48 2.52 0.18
C ALA A 112 -9.11 3.74 1.02
N ILE A 113 -8.74 4.84 0.39
CA ILE A 113 -8.43 6.11 1.06
C ILE A 113 -9.68 6.71 1.71
N GLU A 114 -10.82 6.67 1.04
CA GLU A 114 -12.08 7.13 1.62
C GLU A 114 -12.45 6.32 2.86
N LEU A 115 -12.35 4.99 2.78
CA LEU A 115 -12.60 4.09 3.90
C LEU A 115 -11.63 4.37 5.07
N ALA A 116 -10.34 4.52 4.78
CA ALA A 116 -9.33 4.83 5.78
C ALA A 116 -9.58 6.19 6.45
N SER A 117 -10.01 7.19 5.68
CA SER A 117 -10.35 8.50 6.20
C SER A 117 -11.60 8.48 7.09
N ASN A 118 -12.62 7.75 6.68
CA ASN A 118 -13.87 7.63 7.44
C ASN A 118 -13.69 6.87 8.77
N ASN A 119 -12.65 6.02 8.84
CA ASN A 119 -12.27 5.31 10.07
C ASN A 119 -11.16 6.02 10.87
N GLY A 120 -10.80 7.26 10.54
CA GLY A 120 -9.83 8.06 11.30
C GLY A 120 -8.37 7.62 11.12
N LEU A 121 -8.07 6.75 10.15
CA LEU A 121 -6.69 6.34 9.86
C LEU A 121 -5.92 7.40 9.06
N ILE A 122 -6.64 8.19 8.26
CA ILE A 122 -6.12 9.34 7.51
C ILE A 122 -6.96 10.55 7.90
N GLU A 123 -6.39 11.44 8.71
CA GLU A 123 -7.10 12.60 9.25
C GLU A 123 -7.12 13.78 8.29
N ASP A 124 -5.99 14.05 7.63
CA ASP A 124 -5.80 15.22 6.79
C ASP A 124 -6.08 14.90 5.31
N LYS A 125 -7.30 15.19 4.89
CA LYS A 125 -7.71 15.02 3.48
C LYS A 125 -7.18 16.13 2.55
N SER A 126 -6.66 17.23 3.08
CA SER A 126 -6.15 18.35 2.27
C SER A 126 -4.86 18.03 1.52
N ILE A 127 -4.23 16.91 1.86
CA ILE A 127 -3.05 16.41 1.15
C ILE A 127 -3.40 15.89 -0.25
N PHE A 128 -4.63 15.40 -0.44
CA PHE A 128 -5.09 14.87 -1.71
C PHE A 128 -5.58 16.01 -2.61
N ILE A 129 -5.08 16.00 -3.83
CA ILE A 129 -5.43 16.99 -4.86
C ILE A 129 -5.80 16.29 -6.16
N ASP A 130 -6.53 16.98 -7.00
CA ASP A 130 -6.78 16.50 -8.35
C ASP A 130 -5.62 16.82 -9.31
N ALA A 131 -5.65 16.19 -10.49
CA ALA A 131 -4.60 16.37 -11.50
C ALA A 131 -4.53 17.80 -12.05
N TYR A 132 -5.63 18.57 -11.99
CA TYR A 132 -5.64 19.95 -12.46
C TYR A 132 -4.93 20.88 -11.48
N GLN A 133 -5.21 20.73 -10.18
CA GLN A 133 -4.54 21.48 -9.11
C GLN A 133 -3.03 21.23 -9.12
N ALA A 134 -2.61 20.01 -9.42
CA ALA A 134 -1.19 19.66 -9.45
C ALA A 134 -0.39 20.34 -10.58
N LYS A 135 -1.04 20.88 -11.61
CA LYS A 135 -0.36 21.63 -12.68
C LYS A 135 0.34 22.90 -12.17
N SER A 136 -0.14 23.48 -11.07
CA SER A 136 0.44 24.68 -10.47
C SER A 136 1.61 24.38 -9.51
N LEU A 137 1.85 23.12 -9.18
CA LEU A 137 2.86 22.68 -8.23
C LEU A 137 4.17 22.30 -8.93
N LYS A 138 5.28 22.45 -8.22
CA LYS A 138 6.58 21.95 -8.68
C LYS A 138 6.58 20.42 -8.67
N ARG A 139 7.42 19.81 -9.50
CA ARG A 139 7.51 18.34 -9.61
C ARG A 139 7.81 17.67 -8.29
N ASN A 140 8.71 18.22 -7.49
CA ASN A 140 9.07 17.70 -6.19
C ASN A 140 7.99 17.89 -5.11
N GLU A 141 6.93 18.61 -5.40
CA GLU A 141 5.78 18.83 -4.52
C GLU A 141 4.64 17.83 -4.80
N VAL A 142 4.82 16.92 -5.77
CA VAL A 142 3.77 15.99 -6.21
C VAL A 142 4.21 14.54 -6.04
N CYS A 143 3.32 13.75 -5.44
CA CYS A 143 3.38 12.30 -5.40
C CYS A 143 2.13 11.73 -6.09
N ILE A 144 2.29 10.70 -6.90
CA ILE A 144 1.19 9.96 -7.52
C ILE A 144 1.07 8.62 -6.80
N LEU A 145 -0.09 8.35 -6.24
CA LEU A 145 -0.41 7.08 -5.58
C LEU A 145 -1.39 6.29 -6.44
N CYS A 146 -1.04 5.07 -6.81
CA CYS A 146 -1.85 4.28 -7.74
C CYS A 146 -1.79 2.77 -7.46
N THR A 147 -2.63 2.02 -8.19
CA THR A 147 -2.57 0.56 -8.25
C THR A 147 -1.75 0.09 -9.46
N GLY A 148 -1.37 -1.20 -9.49
CA GLY A 148 -0.71 -1.80 -10.66
C GLY A 148 0.69 -2.32 -10.37
N THR A 149 0.94 -2.79 -9.15
CA THR A 149 2.24 -3.36 -8.73
C THR A 149 2.66 -4.61 -9.50
N GLN A 150 1.70 -5.32 -10.10
CA GLN A 150 1.94 -6.56 -10.85
C GLN A 150 1.86 -6.37 -12.37
N GLY A 151 1.78 -5.12 -12.84
CA GLY A 151 1.73 -4.82 -14.27
C GLY A 151 0.40 -5.17 -14.95
N GLU A 152 -0.69 -5.23 -14.19
CA GLU A 152 -2.01 -5.52 -14.71
C GLU A 152 -2.40 -4.50 -15.79
N PRO A 153 -2.85 -4.93 -16.98
CA PRO A 153 -3.06 -4.04 -18.13
C PRO A 153 -4.04 -2.89 -17.89
N LEU A 154 -5.06 -3.11 -17.04
CA LEU A 154 -6.09 -2.13 -16.71
C LEU A 154 -5.76 -1.32 -15.45
N ALA A 155 -4.67 -1.63 -14.76
CA ALA A 155 -4.27 -0.91 -13.58
C ALA A 155 -3.82 0.52 -13.88
N ALA A 156 -3.92 1.38 -12.87
CA ALA A 156 -3.62 2.80 -13.04
C ALA A 156 -2.17 3.03 -13.49
N LEU A 157 -1.19 2.30 -12.94
CA LEU A 157 0.21 2.43 -13.34
C LEU A 157 0.43 2.10 -14.81
N SER A 158 -0.15 1.00 -15.32
CA SER A 158 -0.06 0.62 -16.73
C SER A 158 -0.70 1.66 -17.64
N ARG A 159 -1.82 2.25 -17.23
CA ARG A 159 -2.49 3.33 -17.96
C ARG A 159 -1.67 4.62 -17.96
N ILE A 160 -0.98 4.92 -16.87
CA ILE A 160 -0.03 6.03 -16.78
C ILE A 160 1.11 5.80 -17.79
N ALA A 161 1.74 4.63 -17.77
CA ALA A 161 2.84 4.28 -18.64
C ALA A 161 2.48 4.33 -20.14
N ASN A 162 1.23 4.01 -20.47
CA ASN A 162 0.72 4.04 -21.84
C ASN A 162 0.13 5.41 -22.27
N GLY A 163 0.29 6.46 -21.47
CA GLY A 163 -0.21 7.79 -21.81
C GLY A 163 -1.73 7.93 -21.79
N CYS A 164 -2.45 6.99 -21.18
CA CYS A 164 -3.92 6.96 -21.18
C CYS A 164 -4.56 7.89 -20.12
N LEU A 165 -3.77 8.58 -19.31
CA LEU A 165 -4.26 9.50 -18.29
C LEU A 165 -3.74 10.91 -18.57
N LEU A 166 -4.59 11.92 -18.40
CA LEU A 166 -4.35 13.33 -18.72
C LEU A 166 -3.08 13.96 -18.10
N TYR A 167 -2.46 13.27 -17.15
CA TYR A 167 -1.26 13.74 -16.43
C TYR A 167 0.05 13.20 -16.99
N THR A 168 -0.01 12.33 -18.00
CA THR A 168 1.15 11.59 -18.49
C THR A 168 1.83 12.23 -19.70
N SER A 169 1.14 13.08 -20.45
CA SER A 169 1.72 13.77 -21.62
C SER A 169 2.88 14.69 -21.24
N ASP A 170 2.83 15.35 -20.08
CA ASP A 170 3.89 16.23 -19.59
C ASP A 170 5.07 15.50 -18.91
N ALA A 171 4.86 14.25 -18.45
CA ALA A 171 5.89 13.50 -17.74
C ALA A 171 6.76 12.66 -18.69
N ALA A 172 6.25 12.31 -19.88
CA ALA A 172 6.95 11.49 -20.87
C ALA A 172 7.79 12.30 -21.86
N ASP A 173 7.49 13.58 -22.09
CA ASP A 173 8.15 14.39 -23.09
C ASP A 173 9.44 15.09 -22.60
N GLU A 174 9.70 15.13 -21.30
CA GLU A 174 10.86 15.86 -20.77
C GLU A 174 12.08 15.01 -20.41
N ASP A 175 11.94 13.67 -20.31
CA ASP A 175 13.09 12.75 -20.10
C ASP A 175 13.71 12.22 -21.42
N ARG A 176 13.34 12.76 -22.57
CA ARG A 176 13.95 12.43 -23.87
C ARG A 176 15.08 13.35 -24.30
N SER A 177 15.59 14.17 -23.41
CA SER A 177 16.76 14.99 -23.70
C SER A 177 17.91 14.64 -22.75
N VAL A 178 18.51 13.46 -22.95
CA VAL A 178 19.96 13.18 -22.80
C VAL A 178 20.30 12.02 -23.71
#